data_2d1d3c2cc1bcb079a8ba7c23d46e2b1b
#
_entry.id   2d1d3c2cc1bcb079a8ba7c23d46e2b1b
#
_cell.length_a   1.000
_cell.length_b   1.000
_cell.length_c   1.000
_cell.angle_alpha   90.00
_cell.angle_beta   90.00
_cell.angle_gamma   90.00
#
_symmetry.space_group_name_H-M   'P 1'
#
loop_
_entity.id
_entity.type
_entity.pdbx_description
1 polymer ?
#
loop_
_entity_poly.entity_id
_entity_poly.type
_entity_poly.pdbx_seq_one_letter_code
_entity_poly.pdbx_strand_id
1 'polypeptide(L)'
;SDVAMLIRRVRERVGGRELQCIGTSATMASEGTLADRQAKVAEVGSRIFGVPVAAEHVIGETLQRETPELGFEEPGELQALRDDVVEHVRSKELSHAQLKATAIGSWIETTFGVTQEPGTGRLVRAMPRRLGGENGAAEELARLTGLEHAACERALRSTLLAGSEARDAASGRPLFAFRLHQFISKGDA
;
A
#
# COMPACT_ATOMS: atom_id res chain seq x y z
N SER A 1 8.87 -19.82 24.47
CA SER A 1 8.56 -20.64 23.28
C SER A 1 9.80 -21.44 22.89
N ASP A 2 9.62 -22.57 22.27
CA ASP A 2 10.69 -23.48 21.84
C ASP A 2 11.70 -22.82 20.90
N VAL A 3 11.22 -21.89 20.09
CA VAL A 3 12.05 -21.08 19.19
C VAL A 3 13.04 -20.21 19.98
N ALA A 4 12.61 -19.56 21.04
CA ALA A 4 13.49 -18.75 21.87
C ALA A 4 14.58 -19.60 22.55
N MET A 5 14.22 -20.81 23.01
CA MET A 5 15.21 -21.75 23.58
C MET A 5 16.20 -22.25 22.54
N LEU A 6 15.72 -22.55 21.33
CA LEU A 6 16.59 -22.95 20.23
C LEU A 6 17.62 -21.86 19.87
N ILE A 7 17.17 -20.61 19.72
CA ILE A 7 18.06 -19.47 19.43
C ILE A 7 19.12 -19.32 20.53
N ARG A 8 18.74 -19.42 21.81
CA ARG A 8 19.70 -19.34 22.92
C ARG A 8 20.75 -20.45 22.86
N ARG A 9 20.33 -21.71 22.60
CA ARG A 9 21.25 -22.84 22.44
C ARG A 9 22.22 -22.66 21.26
N VAL A 10 21.70 -22.15 20.13
CA VAL A 10 22.54 -21.85 18.96
C VAL A 10 23.58 -20.80 19.34
N ARG A 11 23.18 -19.70 20.00
CA ARG A 11 24.10 -18.65 20.44
C ARG A 11 25.16 -19.15 21.39
N GLU A 12 24.82 -19.97 22.38
CA GLU A 12 25.77 -20.59 23.31
C GLU A 12 26.79 -21.44 22.55
N ARG A 13 26.34 -22.17 21.53
CA ARG A 13 27.17 -23.10 20.79
C ARG A 13 28.15 -22.44 19.80
N VAL A 14 27.77 -21.26 19.25
CA VAL A 14 28.56 -20.49 18.28
C VAL A 14 29.42 -19.40 18.94
N GLY A 15 29.52 -19.35 20.28
CA GLY A 15 30.32 -18.35 20.97
C GLY A 15 29.75 -16.95 21.08
N GLY A 16 28.47 -16.81 20.82
CA GLY A 16 27.41 -15.86 21.18
C GLY A 16 27.56 -14.36 21.12
N ARG A 17 28.72 -13.77 21.13
CA ARG A 17 28.84 -12.30 21.25
C ARG A 17 28.71 -11.53 19.93
N GLU A 18 28.93 -12.20 18.81
CA GLU A 18 28.91 -11.58 17.46
C GLU A 18 27.73 -12.04 16.59
N LEU A 19 26.81 -12.83 17.14
CA LEU A 19 25.68 -13.33 16.37
C LEU A 19 24.62 -12.23 16.21
N GLN A 20 24.48 -11.74 15.00
CA GLN A 20 23.39 -10.83 14.65
C GLN A 20 22.08 -11.61 14.47
N CYS A 21 21.04 -11.21 15.20
CA CYS A 21 19.70 -11.78 15.07
C CYS A 21 18.81 -10.82 14.27
N ILE A 22 18.18 -11.33 13.21
CA ILE A 22 17.20 -10.58 12.41
C ILE A 22 15.89 -11.35 12.46
N GLY A 23 14.83 -10.67 12.84
CA GLY A 23 13.47 -11.21 12.84
C GLY A 23 12.57 -10.45 11.87
N THR A 24 11.67 -11.16 11.20
CA THR A 24 10.61 -10.57 10.38
C THR A 24 9.26 -11.00 10.92
N SER A 25 8.30 -10.08 10.92
CA SER A 25 6.93 -10.36 11.33
C SER A 25 5.96 -9.85 10.28
N ALA A 26 4.97 -10.65 9.93
CA ALA A 26 3.89 -10.25 9.03
C ALA A 26 2.84 -9.36 9.72
N THR A 27 2.70 -9.50 11.04
CA THR A 27 1.76 -8.75 11.86
C THR A 27 2.50 -8.06 13.00
N MET A 28 2.72 -6.76 12.86
CA MET A 28 3.20 -5.93 13.97
C MET A 28 2.01 -5.53 14.85
N ALA A 29 2.28 -5.17 16.11
CA ALA A 29 1.27 -4.60 16.98
C ALA A 29 0.50 -3.49 16.24
N SER A 30 -0.82 -3.60 16.18
CA SER A 30 -1.69 -2.69 15.40
C SER A 30 -2.13 -1.47 16.22
N GLU A 31 -2.01 -1.51 17.54
CA GLU A 31 -2.49 -0.48 18.45
C GLU A 31 -1.38 0.48 18.91
N GLY A 32 -1.75 1.72 19.19
CA GLY A 32 -0.85 2.76 19.69
C GLY A 32 -0.07 3.52 18.62
N THR A 33 0.80 4.41 19.06
CA THR A 33 1.70 5.20 18.20
C THR A 33 2.77 4.32 17.55
N LEU A 34 3.52 4.87 16.58
CA LEU A 34 4.65 4.17 15.99
C LEU A 34 5.67 3.75 17.07
N ALA A 35 5.96 4.66 18.01
CA ALA A 35 6.88 4.41 19.11
C ALA A 35 6.40 3.29 20.03
N ASP A 36 5.10 3.24 20.37
CA ASP A 36 4.52 2.17 21.18
C ASP A 36 4.65 0.81 20.48
N ARG A 37 4.38 0.77 19.18
CA ARG A 37 4.52 -0.44 18.36
C ARG A 37 5.97 -0.90 18.28
N GLN A 38 6.90 0.03 18.04
CA GLN A 38 8.34 -0.29 18.01
C GLN A 38 8.81 -0.83 19.37
N ALA A 39 8.42 -0.19 20.47
CA ALA A 39 8.75 -0.65 21.82
C ALA A 39 8.20 -2.07 22.09
N LYS A 40 6.95 -2.34 21.69
CA LYS A 40 6.34 -3.67 21.86
C LYS A 40 7.05 -4.75 21.04
N VAL A 41 7.41 -4.45 19.81
CA VAL A 41 8.16 -5.40 18.95
C VAL A 41 9.57 -5.62 19.49
N ALA A 42 10.23 -4.57 19.97
CA ALA A 42 11.56 -4.66 20.60
C ALA A 42 11.52 -5.54 21.85
N GLU A 43 10.48 -5.41 22.69
CA GLU A 43 10.27 -6.27 23.88
C GLU A 43 10.13 -7.74 23.45
N VAL A 44 9.29 -8.05 22.47
CA VAL A 44 9.10 -9.41 21.97
C VAL A 44 10.39 -9.95 21.35
N GLY A 45 11.05 -9.14 20.53
CA GLY A 45 12.36 -9.49 19.94
C GLY A 45 13.42 -9.81 21.00
N SER A 46 13.49 -9.00 22.04
CA SER A 46 14.41 -9.24 23.16
C SER A 46 14.16 -10.56 23.86
N ARG A 47 12.89 -10.91 24.06
CA ARG A 47 12.51 -12.21 24.67
C ARG A 47 12.86 -13.39 23.76
N ILE A 48 12.68 -13.27 22.46
CA ILE A 48 12.95 -14.32 21.49
C ILE A 48 14.47 -14.49 21.31
N PHE A 49 15.18 -13.41 21.08
CA PHE A 49 16.63 -13.46 20.80
C PHE A 49 17.48 -13.65 22.06
N GLY A 50 16.94 -13.35 23.24
CA GLY A 50 17.67 -13.44 24.51
C GLY A 50 18.76 -12.36 24.64
N VAL A 51 18.63 -11.25 23.93
CA VAL A 51 19.46 -10.03 24.02
C VAL A 51 18.58 -8.81 23.92
N PRO A 52 18.95 -7.67 24.52
CA PRO A 52 18.23 -6.44 24.37
C PRO A 52 18.12 -6.02 22.89
N VAL A 53 16.92 -5.73 22.44
CA VAL A 53 16.62 -5.09 21.15
C VAL A 53 16.08 -3.70 21.46
N ALA A 54 16.76 -2.68 20.98
CA ALA A 54 16.30 -1.30 21.15
C ALA A 54 15.16 -0.99 20.15
N ALA A 55 14.22 -0.12 20.54
CA ALA A 55 13.08 0.25 19.70
C ALA A 55 13.53 0.88 18.36
N GLU A 56 14.64 1.59 18.35
CA GLU A 56 15.27 2.17 17.16
C GLU A 56 15.75 1.14 16.12
N HIS A 57 15.99 -0.10 16.56
CA HIS A 57 16.34 -1.20 15.66
C HIS A 57 15.11 -1.88 15.03
N VAL A 58 13.92 -1.48 15.43
CA VAL A 58 12.68 -1.99 14.85
C VAL A 58 12.31 -1.16 13.63
N ILE A 59 12.48 -1.76 12.46
CA ILE A 59 12.09 -1.14 11.19
C ILE A 59 10.60 -1.40 10.98
N GLY A 60 9.82 -0.35 11.09
CA GLY A 60 8.38 -0.38 10.82
C GLY A 60 8.03 0.12 9.43
N GLU A 61 6.81 -0.14 9.01
CA GLU A 61 6.27 0.46 7.80
C GLU A 61 5.80 1.89 8.08
N THR A 62 6.25 2.84 7.28
CA THR A 62 5.72 4.20 7.22
C THR A 62 5.02 4.37 5.89
N LEU A 63 3.71 4.59 5.93
CA LEU A 63 2.92 4.88 4.74
C LEU A 63 2.97 6.36 4.43
N GLN A 64 3.13 6.69 3.17
CA GLN A 64 3.12 8.06 2.66
C GLN A 64 2.26 8.10 1.41
N ARG A 65 1.48 9.17 1.26
CA ARG A 65 0.79 9.47 0.00
C ARG A 65 1.75 10.14 -0.96
N GLU A 66 1.64 9.75 -2.22
CA GLU A 66 2.37 10.37 -3.31
C GLU A 66 1.50 11.39 -4.07
N THR A 67 0.20 11.14 -4.20
CA THR A 67 -0.73 12.03 -4.90
C THR A 67 -1.39 13.02 -3.93
N PRO A 68 -1.94 14.14 -4.41
CA PRO A 68 -2.78 15.01 -3.58
C PRO A 68 -3.93 14.24 -2.96
N GLU A 69 -4.32 14.62 -1.76
CA GLU A 69 -5.50 14.05 -1.11
C GLU A 69 -6.75 14.81 -1.60
N LEU A 70 -7.58 14.11 -2.36
CA LEU A 70 -8.84 14.61 -2.88
C LEU A 70 -9.99 13.77 -2.33
N GLY A 71 -11.01 14.42 -1.79
CA GLY A 71 -12.21 13.77 -1.24
C GLY A 71 -13.30 13.55 -2.28
N PHE A 72 -13.23 14.28 -3.42
CA PHE A 72 -14.24 14.30 -4.49
C PHE A 72 -15.62 14.75 -4.04
N GLU A 73 -15.70 15.44 -2.92
CA GLU A 73 -16.93 16.08 -2.43
C GLU A 73 -17.13 17.46 -3.09
N GLU A 74 -16.04 18.13 -3.45
CA GLU A 74 -16.05 19.40 -4.12
C GLU A 74 -16.34 19.24 -5.61
N PRO A 75 -17.26 20.06 -6.18
CA PRO A 75 -17.63 19.94 -7.60
C PRO A 75 -16.45 20.04 -8.56
N GLY A 76 -15.44 20.85 -8.23
CA GLY A 76 -14.23 21.00 -9.04
C GLY A 76 -13.36 19.75 -9.09
N GLU A 77 -13.20 19.06 -7.97
CA GLU A 77 -12.45 17.80 -7.87
C GLU A 77 -13.16 16.67 -8.65
N LEU A 78 -14.48 16.60 -8.50
CA LEU A 78 -15.28 15.62 -9.23
C LEU A 78 -15.25 15.87 -10.74
N GLN A 79 -15.29 17.14 -11.17
CA GLN A 79 -15.18 17.48 -12.59
C GLN A 79 -13.78 17.11 -13.12
N ALA A 80 -12.71 17.41 -12.39
CA ALA A 80 -11.35 17.00 -12.75
C ALA A 80 -11.21 15.47 -12.89
N LEU A 81 -11.85 14.71 -11.99
CA LEU A 81 -11.86 13.24 -12.08
C LEU A 81 -12.61 12.76 -13.34
N ARG A 82 -13.74 13.38 -13.69
CA ARG A 82 -14.46 13.07 -14.93
C ARG A 82 -13.63 13.34 -16.18
N ASP A 83 -12.99 14.50 -16.20
CA ASP A 83 -12.16 14.91 -17.32
C ASP A 83 -10.97 13.96 -17.49
N ASP A 84 -10.30 13.58 -16.40
CA ASP A 84 -9.24 12.60 -16.40
C ASP A 84 -9.70 11.22 -16.94
N VAL A 85 -10.86 10.72 -16.50
CA VAL A 85 -11.41 9.45 -17.02
C VAL A 85 -11.65 9.53 -18.52
N VAL A 86 -12.22 10.63 -19.01
CA VAL A 86 -12.47 10.84 -20.44
C VAL A 86 -11.18 10.98 -21.24
N GLU A 87 -10.19 11.70 -20.72
CA GLU A 87 -8.90 11.90 -21.39
C GLU A 87 -8.02 10.65 -21.39
N HIS A 88 -7.99 9.86 -20.33
CA HIS A 88 -7.21 8.63 -20.24
C HIS A 88 -7.67 7.53 -21.19
N VAL A 89 -8.93 7.55 -21.60
CA VAL A 89 -9.41 6.71 -22.72
C VAL A 89 -8.71 7.06 -24.05
N ARG A 90 -8.13 8.24 -24.15
CA ARG A 90 -7.48 8.75 -25.38
C ARG A 90 -5.95 8.62 -25.40
N SER A 91 -5.37 7.90 -24.42
CA SER A 91 -3.93 7.62 -24.27
C SER A 91 -2.99 8.82 -24.52
N LYS A 92 -2.58 9.47 -23.44
CA LYS A 92 -1.39 10.33 -23.45
C LYS A 92 -0.31 9.66 -22.59
N GLU A 93 0.91 9.65 -23.08
CA GLU A 93 2.08 9.31 -22.26
C GLU A 93 2.29 10.47 -21.26
N LEU A 94 1.82 10.27 -20.03
CA LEU A 94 2.05 11.21 -18.95
C LEU A 94 3.33 10.85 -18.19
N SER A 95 4.11 11.86 -17.87
CA SER A 95 5.26 11.70 -16.97
C SER A 95 4.79 11.37 -15.56
N HIS A 96 5.72 10.88 -14.71
CA HIS A 96 5.44 10.61 -13.28
C HIS A 96 4.82 11.82 -12.57
N ALA A 97 5.38 13.02 -12.76
CA ALA A 97 4.89 14.25 -12.13
C ALA A 97 3.48 14.63 -12.62
N GLN A 98 3.19 14.44 -13.91
CA GLN A 98 1.86 14.70 -14.47
C GLN A 98 0.83 13.72 -13.94
N LEU A 99 1.13 12.41 -13.94
CA LEU A 99 0.25 11.38 -13.37
C LEU A 99 -0.02 11.60 -11.89
N LYS A 100 1.02 11.95 -11.12
CA LYS A 100 0.92 12.28 -9.70
C LYS A 100 -0.07 13.42 -9.42
N ALA A 101 -0.17 14.38 -10.32
CA ALA A 101 -1.04 15.54 -10.17
C ALA A 101 -2.49 15.31 -10.64
N THR A 102 -2.82 14.15 -11.23
CA THR A 102 -4.16 13.87 -11.76
C THR A 102 -5.14 13.50 -10.65
N ALA A 103 -6.40 13.84 -10.85
CA ALA A 103 -7.49 13.45 -9.95
C ALA A 103 -7.71 11.94 -9.95
N ILE A 104 -7.60 11.29 -11.11
CA ILE A 104 -7.68 9.83 -11.21
C ILE A 104 -6.50 9.14 -10.51
N GLY A 105 -5.30 9.74 -10.51
CA GLY A 105 -4.15 9.27 -9.74
C GLY A 105 -4.43 9.27 -8.24
N SER A 106 -4.99 10.37 -7.72
CA SER A 106 -5.41 10.49 -6.33
C SER A 106 -6.48 9.45 -5.97
N TRP A 107 -7.48 9.28 -6.82
CA TRP A 107 -8.54 8.29 -6.61
C TRP A 107 -8.00 6.85 -6.57
N ILE A 108 -7.08 6.52 -7.49
CA ILE A 108 -6.42 5.19 -7.53
C ILE A 108 -5.62 4.95 -6.26
N GLU A 109 -4.82 5.92 -5.82
CA GLU A 109 -4.03 5.76 -4.60
C GLU A 109 -4.90 5.57 -3.38
N THR A 110 -6.01 6.32 -3.25
CA THR A 110 -6.97 6.17 -2.16
C THR A 110 -7.67 4.81 -2.19
N THR A 111 -8.02 4.34 -3.39
CA THR A 111 -8.81 3.12 -3.57
C THR A 111 -7.99 1.84 -3.41
N PHE A 112 -6.74 1.83 -3.88
CA PHE A 112 -5.91 0.62 -3.93
C PHE A 112 -4.63 0.69 -3.10
N GLY A 113 -4.17 1.88 -2.73
CA GLY A 113 -2.90 2.10 -2.05
C GLY A 113 -3.05 2.39 -0.57
N VAL A 114 -3.33 3.64 -0.25
CA VAL A 114 -3.42 4.13 1.13
C VAL A 114 -4.68 4.96 1.33
N THR A 115 -5.35 4.71 2.43
CA THR A 115 -6.55 5.45 2.85
C THR A 115 -6.40 5.93 4.28
N GLN A 116 -7.24 6.86 4.70
CA GLN A 116 -7.28 7.28 6.09
C GLN A 116 -8.20 6.38 6.91
N GLU A 117 -7.72 5.99 8.08
CA GLU A 117 -8.53 5.28 9.06
C GLU A 117 -9.56 6.23 9.67
N PRO A 118 -10.86 5.88 9.64
CA PRO A 118 -11.89 6.73 10.20
C PRO A 118 -11.63 7.09 11.67
N GLY A 119 -11.76 8.37 12.02
CA GLY A 119 -11.63 8.87 13.38
C GLY A 119 -10.19 9.13 13.86
N THR A 120 -9.18 8.52 13.27
CA THR A 120 -7.77 8.76 13.64
C THR A 120 -6.99 9.58 12.61
N GLY A 121 -7.45 9.61 11.37
CA GLY A 121 -6.75 10.26 10.25
C GLY A 121 -5.42 9.57 9.88
N ARG A 122 -5.12 8.41 10.48
CA ARG A 122 -3.89 7.67 10.21
C ARG A 122 -3.96 7.02 8.84
N LEU A 123 -2.87 7.10 8.07
CA LEU A 123 -2.75 6.35 6.83
C LEU A 123 -2.66 4.84 7.10
N VAL A 124 -3.50 4.09 6.44
CA VAL A 124 -3.52 2.63 6.44
C VAL A 124 -3.55 2.11 5.00
N ARG A 125 -3.11 0.88 4.79
CA ARG A 125 -3.23 0.25 3.47
C ARG A 125 -4.70 0.04 3.13
N ALA A 126 -5.07 0.40 1.90
CA ALA A 126 -6.38 0.09 1.39
C ALA A 126 -6.56 -1.43 1.26
N MET A 127 -7.79 -1.89 1.47
CA MET A 127 -8.12 -3.30 1.30
C MET A 127 -8.01 -3.70 -0.17
N PRO A 128 -7.46 -4.90 -0.48
CA PRO A 128 -7.44 -5.42 -1.85
C PRO A 128 -8.85 -5.45 -2.45
N ARG A 129 -8.99 -4.92 -3.67
CA ARG A 129 -10.27 -4.81 -4.36
C ARG A 129 -10.19 -5.33 -5.77
N ARG A 130 -11.33 -5.76 -6.31
CA ARG A 130 -11.46 -6.07 -7.75
C ARG A 130 -11.41 -4.77 -8.54
N LEU A 131 -10.76 -4.79 -9.68
CA LEU A 131 -10.74 -3.64 -10.58
C LEU A 131 -12.07 -3.52 -11.33
N GLY A 132 -12.53 -4.59 -11.94
CA GLY A 132 -13.79 -4.67 -12.68
C GLY A 132 -14.78 -5.64 -12.07
N GLY A 133 -15.92 -5.83 -12.74
CA GLY A 133 -17.02 -6.69 -12.28
C GLY A 133 -17.90 -6.04 -11.22
N GLU A 134 -18.84 -6.81 -10.71
CA GLU A 134 -19.79 -6.39 -9.67
C GLU A 134 -19.06 -5.99 -8.38
N ASN A 135 -19.41 -4.84 -7.82
CA ASN A 135 -18.77 -4.22 -6.66
C ASN A 135 -17.25 -3.94 -6.84
N GLY A 136 -16.79 -3.88 -8.09
CA GLY A 136 -15.41 -3.50 -8.43
C GLY A 136 -15.18 -1.99 -8.36
N ALA A 137 -13.91 -1.61 -8.40
CA ALA A 137 -13.51 -0.20 -8.38
C ALA A 137 -14.03 0.59 -9.60
N ALA A 138 -14.13 -0.04 -10.76
CA ALA A 138 -14.69 0.58 -11.96
C ALA A 138 -16.17 0.94 -11.81
N GLU A 139 -16.94 0.11 -11.10
CA GLU A 139 -18.35 0.40 -10.81
C GLU A 139 -18.51 1.58 -9.84
N GLU A 140 -17.64 1.63 -8.82
CA GLU A 140 -17.62 2.75 -7.88
C GLU A 140 -17.26 4.07 -8.58
N LEU A 141 -16.22 4.05 -9.42
CA LEU A 141 -15.81 5.20 -10.20
C LEU A 141 -16.93 5.64 -11.16
N ALA A 142 -17.63 4.70 -11.80
CA ALA A 142 -18.76 4.99 -12.69
C ALA A 142 -19.92 5.66 -11.92
N ARG A 143 -20.21 5.18 -10.72
CA ARG A 143 -21.25 5.77 -9.86
C ARG A 143 -20.86 7.18 -9.40
N LEU A 144 -19.62 7.38 -9.03
CA LEU A 144 -19.10 8.68 -8.58
C LEU A 144 -19.09 9.71 -9.72
N THR A 145 -18.62 9.31 -10.90
CA THR A 145 -18.46 10.22 -12.05
C THR A 145 -19.70 10.35 -12.93
N GLY A 146 -20.63 9.39 -12.87
CA GLY A 146 -21.76 9.31 -13.80
C GLY A 146 -21.37 8.88 -15.22
N LEU A 147 -20.17 8.32 -15.40
CA LEU A 147 -19.66 7.84 -16.69
C LEU A 147 -19.94 6.34 -16.86
N GLU A 148 -19.83 5.86 -18.10
CA GLU A 148 -19.99 4.44 -18.38
C GLU A 148 -18.96 3.56 -17.69
N HIS A 149 -19.42 2.43 -17.13
CA HIS A 149 -18.56 1.45 -16.44
C HIS A 149 -17.35 1.02 -17.29
N ALA A 150 -17.59 0.71 -18.58
CA ALA A 150 -16.51 0.29 -19.48
C ALA A 150 -15.45 1.39 -19.72
N ALA A 151 -15.87 2.66 -19.72
CA ALA A 151 -14.93 3.78 -19.81
C ALA A 151 -14.10 3.91 -18.53
N CYS A 152 -14.71 3.82 -17.37
CA CYS A 152 -14.04 3.83 -16.08
C CYS A 152 -13.05 2.67 -15.93
N GLU A 153 -13.44 1.46 -16.32
CA GLU A 153 -12.55 0.30 -16.27
C GLU A 153 -11.32 0.48 -17.18
N ARG A 154 -11.51 0.98 -18.40
CA ARG A 154 -10.39 1.28 -19.31
C ARG A 154 -9.47 2.35 -18.75
N ALA A 155 -10.03 3.44 -18.21
CA ALA A 155 -9.25 4.51 -17.59
C ALA A 155 -8.42 4.01 -16.41
N LEU A 156 -9.00 3.21 -15.52
CA LEU A 156 -8.28 2.60 -14.41
C LEU A 156 -7.14 1.70 -14.87
N ARG A 157 -7.38 0.83 -15.85
CA ARG A 157 -6.33 -0.06 -16.40
C ARG A 157 -5.20 0.74 -17.02
N SER A 158 -5.52 1.72 -17.86
CA SER A 158 -4.49 2.53 -18.53
C SER A 158 -3.69 3.37 -17.54
N THR A 159 -4.34 3.97 -16.54
CA THR A 159 -3.65 4.77 -15.52
C THR A 159 -2.77 3.93 -14.60
N LEU A 160 -3.23 2.75 -14.19
CA LEU A 160 -2.42 1.82 -13.40
C LEU A 160 -1.16 1.37 -14.17
N LEU A 161 -1.31 1.01 -15.46
CA LEU A 161 -0.17 0.63 -16.30
C LEU A 161 0.79 1.81 -16.48
N ALA A 162 0.29 2.98 -16.86
CA ALA A 162 1.12 4.19 -17.01
C ALA A 162 1.85 4.53 -15.71
N GLY A 163 1.17 4.46 -14.57
CA GLY A 163 1.78 4.73 -13.26
C GLY A 163 2.80 3.68 -12.81
N SER A 164 2.72 2.44 -13.32
CA SER A 164 3.72 1.41 -13.07
C SER A 164 4.99 1.58 -13.92
N GLU A 165 4.88 2.26 -15.05
CA GLU A 165 5.97 2.52 -16.00
C GLU A 165 6.65 3.87 -15.75
N ALA A 166 5.86 4.90 -15.44
CA ALA A 166 6.34 6.25 -15.20
C ALA A 166 7.21 6.32 -13.93
N ARG A 167 8.48 6.68 -14.11
CA ARG A 167 9.48 6.72 -13.04
C ARG A 167 9.70 8.14 -12.55
N ASP A 168 9.79 8.29 -11.23
CA ASP A 168 10.28 9.51 -10.61
C ASP A 168 11.75 9.73 -10.95
N ALA A 169 12.11 10.93 -11.38
CA ALA A 169 13.46 11.25 -11.87
C ALA A 169 14.54 11.16 -10.78
N ALA A 170 14.19 11.38 -9.51
CA ALA A 170 15.13 11.38 -8.40
C ALA A 170 15.30 9.99 -7.77
N SER A 171 14.19 9.30 -7.54
CA SER A 171 14.18 8.01 -6.82
C SER A 171 14.18 6.79 -7.75
N GLY A 172 13.84 6.96 -9.04
CA GLY A 172 13.63 5.87 -10.00
C GLY A 172 12.42 4.99 -9.70
N ARG A 173 11.59 5.36 -8.70
CA ARG A 173 10.43 4.57 -8.29
C ARG A 173 9.22 4.85 -9.20
N PRO A 174 8.39 3.82 -9.48
CA PRO A 174 7.13 4.05 -10.18
C PRO A 174 6.14 4.77 -9.26
N LEU A 175 5.17 5.48 -9.85
CA LEU A 175 4.09 6.09 -9.10
C LEU A 175 3.23 5.02 -8.43
N PHE A 176 2.88 3.97 -9.17
CA PHE A 176 2.11 2.84 -8.65
C PHE A 176 2.90 1.54 -8.72
N ALA A 177 3.08 0.90 -7.56
CA ALA A 177 3.61 -0.45 -7.44
C ALA A 177 2.49 -1.37 -6.97
N PHE A 178 1.75 -1.99 -7.89
CA PHE A 178 0.64 -2.88 -7.57
C PHE A 178 0.99 -4.35 -7.78
N ARG A 179 0.25 -5.22 -7.09
CA ARG A 179 0.31 -6.67 -7.27
C ARG A 179 -1.07 -7.18 -7.64
N LEU A 180 -1.11 -8.05 -8.66
CA LEU A 180 -2.31 -8.77 -9.01
C LEU A 180 -2.32 -10.10 -8.24
N HIS A 181 -3.40 -10.37 -7.54
CA HIS A 181 -3.65 -11.65 -6.89
C HIS A 181 -4.76 -12.37 -7.68
N GLN A 182 -4.43 -13.52 -8.23
CA GLN A 182 -5.40 -14.38 -8.90
C GLN A 182 -5.55 -15.65 -8.07
N PHE A 183 -6.75 -15.90 -7.59
CA PHE A 183 -7.09 -17.16 -6.95
C PHE A 183 -7.56 -18.15 -8.02
N ILE A 184 -6.79 -19.20 -8.22
CA ILE A 184 -7.18 -20.32 -9.09
C ILE A 184 -7.75 -21.38 -8.17
N SER A 185 -9.08 -21.52 -8.13
CA SER A 185 -9.70 -22.69 -7.50
C SER A 185 -9.49 -23.89 -8.43
N LYS A 186 -9.00 -25.01 -7.91
CA LYS A 186 -9.13 -26.29 -8.58
C LYS A 186 -10.62 -26.56 -8.69
N GLY A 187 -11.17 -26.52 -9.90
CA GLY A 187 -12.55 -26.97 -10.13
C GLY A 187 -12.67 -28.39 -9.60
N ASP A 188 -13.74 -28.65 -8.88
CA ASP A 188 -14.11 -30.01 -8.54
C ASP A 188 -14.26 -30.79 -9.84
N ALA A 189 -13.47 -31.86 -9.99
CA ALA A 189 -13.51 -32.80 -11.10
C ALA A 189 -14.68 -33.75 -10.92
#